data_529a363621bf17ec5470882a4f800823
#
_entry.id   529a363621bf17ec5470882a4f800823
#
_cell.length_a   1.000
_cell.length_b   1.000
_cell.length_c   1.000
_cell.angle_alpha   90.00
_cell.angle_beta   90.00
_cell.angle_gamma   90.00
#
_symmetry.space_group_name_H-M   'P 1'
#
loop_
_entity.id
_entity.type
_entity.pdbx_description
1 polymer ?
#
loop_
_entity_poly.entity_id
_entity_poly.type
_entity_poly.pdbx_seq_one_letter_code
_entity_poly.pdbx_strand_id
1 'polypeptide(L)'
;MTVPNRGRRAVALWYGLLALTLPGLHGQTPAGAQQPPAPSVAAETTSNAPPRKLAIGLRVRTTPVRSFGIMDNGQSMNTTTVSKTIYDWNYNTTSHSFPLSGGLALDMPLSRRTVLTVEVLFNRLRYTKVTDTYWGVDDPTTAADERSHTKTTEDTKARLFDLPVLLHRNLRSSGFLSHFYLAGGATARLASTVRTTNNITNADATTANNQNAAHVAKRLLIGATVGAGFRFIDEFNIKVTPEIRYTRWNGMTFAQDSTRSPRDQLEVGIGFSR
;
A
#
# COMPACT_ATOMS: atom_id res chain seq x y z
N MET A 1 -43.70 -15.92 7.29
CA MET A 1 -42.62 -15.66 8.24
C MET A 1 -41.83 -14.48 7.71
N THR A 2 -42.01 -13.33 8.32
CA THR A 2 -41.43 -12.02 7.91
C THR A 2 -40.08 -11.82 8.61
N VAL A 3 -39.03 -11.64 7.84
CA VAL A 3 -37.67 -11.36 8.31
C VAL A 3 -37.53 -9.85 8.53
N PRO A 4 -37.08 -9.36 9.70
CA PRO A 4 -36.93 -7.95 9.96
C PRO A 4 -35.67 -7.38 9.31
N ASN A 5 -35.86 -6.30 8.59
CA ASN A 5 -34.88 -5.43 7.96
C ASN A 5 -34.06 -4.70 9.04
N ARG A 6 -32.77 -5.06 9.24
CA ARG A 6 -31.88 -4.38 10.16
C ARG A 6 -31.09 -3.29 9.46
N GLY A 7 -31.34 -2.11 9.97
CA GLY A 7 -30.88 -0.79 9.64
C GLY A 7 -29.45 -0.62 9.13
N ARG A 8 -29.35 0.13 8.08
CA ARG A 8 -28.15 0.80 7.59
C ARG A 8 -27.74 1.89 8.60
N ARG A 9 -26.67 1.68 9.34
CA ARG A 9 -26.02 2.76 10.08
C ARG A 9 -25.17 3.56 9.11
N ALA A 10 -25.59 4.78 8.85
CA ALA A 10 -24.81 5.79 8.18
C ALA A 10 -23.61 6.16 9.06
N VAL A 11 -22.40 5.89 8.59
CA VAL A 11 -21.17 6.41 9.18
C VAL A 11 -20.94 7.77 8.56
N ALA A 12 -21.17 8.81 9.34
CA ALA A 12 -20.88 10.19 9.00
C ALA A 12 -19.36 10.37 8.90
N LEU A 13 -18.87 10.63 7.70
CA LEU A 13 -17.49 11.04 7.42
C LEU A 13 -17.30 12.49 7.88
N TRP A 14 -16.53 12.67 8.92
CA TRP A 14 -15.99 13.97 9.33
C TRP A 14 -14.87 14.37 8.35
N TYR A 15 -15.17 15.25 7.41
CA TYR A 15 -14.17 16.02 6.69
C TYR A 15 -13.78 17.22 7.53
N GLY A 16 -12.69 17.10 8.28
CA GLY A 16 -12.02 18.21 8.92
C GLY A 16 -11.20 19.00 7.90
N LEU A 17 -11.79 20.03 7.33
CA LEU A 17 -11.10 21.02 6.51
C LEU A 17 -10.29 21.92 7.46
N LEU A 18 -8.98 21.74 7.52
CA LEU A 18 -8.08 22.65 8.25
C LEU A 18 -7.87 23.90 7.38
N ALA A 19 -8.74 24.90 7.54
CA ALA A 19 -8.53 26.23 7.00
C ALA A 19 -7.51 26.97 7.88
N LEU A 20 -6.31 27.17 7.37
CA LEU A 20 -5.32 28.08 7.94
C LEU A 20 -5.75 29.51 7.63
N THR A 21 -6.44 30.16 8.57
CA THR A 21 -6.67 31.60 8.57
C THR A 21 -5.43 32.31 9.10
N LEU A 22 -4.79 33.06 8.23
CA LEU A 22 -3.77 34.04 8.62
C LEU A 22 -4.47 35.27 9.20
N PRO A 23 -4.13 35.77 10.40
CA PRO A 23 -4.64 37.02 10.89
C PRO A 23 -3.92 38.18 10.18
N GLY A 24 -4.69 39.02 9.48
CA GLY A 24 -4.22 40.27 8.96
C GLY A 24 -4.01 41.29 10.09
N LEU A 25 -2.78 41.70 10.29
CA LEU A 25 -2.40 42.84 11.12
C LEU A 25 -2.52 44.12 10.31
N HIS A 26 -3.61 44.87 10.52
CA HIS A 26 -3.69 46.26 10.12
C HIS A 26 -3.04 47.11 11.22
N GLY A 27 -1.80 47.53 11.01
CA GLY A 27 -1.12 48.53 11.78
C GLY A 27 -1.15 49.88 11.07
N GLN A 28 -1.91 50.85 11.56
CA GLN A 28 -1.85 52.26 11.15
C GLN A 28 -0.55 52.88 11.65
N THR A 29 0.20 53.49 10.73
CA THR A 29 1.41 54.27 11.04
C THR A 29 1.05 55.72 11.20
N PRO A 30 1.47 56.42 12.27
CA PRO A 30 1.42 57.88 12.33
C PRO A 30 2.57 58.50 11.54
N ALA A 31 2.24 59.52 10.75
CA ALA A 31 3.18 60.36 10.04
C ALA A 31 4.08 61.15 10.98
N GLY A 32 5.38 61.19 10.71
CA GLY A 32 6.28 62.12 11.37
C GLY A 32 7.76 61.75 11.28
N ALA A 33 8.52 62.67 10.65
CA ALA A 33 9.98 62.78 10.63
C ALA A 33 10.72 62.04 9.50
N GLN A 34 11.03 62.84 8.46
CA GLN A 34 12.04 62.52 7.46
C GLN A 34 13.43 62.50 8.10
N GLN A 35 14.02 61.32 8.15
CA GLN A 35 15.41 61.12 8.45
C GLN A 35 16.18 60.96 7.12
N PRO A 36 17.35 61.64 6.94
CA PRO A 36 18.10 61.58 5.69
C PRO A 36 18.56 60.12 5.40
N PRO A 37 18.65 59.74 4.13
CA PRO A 37 18.98 58.38 3.74
C PRO A 37 20.43 58.08 4.15
N ALA A 38 20.58 57.10 5.05
CA ALA A 38 21.86 56.45 5.30
C ALA A 38 22.27 55.68 4.03
N PRO A 39 23.56 55.65 3.66
CA PRO A 39 24.01 54.89 2.51
C PRO A 39 23.65 53.41 2.70
N SER A 40 22.78 52.94 1.84
CA SER A 40 22.43 51.51 1.73
C SER A 40 23.66 50.73 1.29
N VAL A 41 24.40 50.21 2.25
CA VAL A 41 25.31 49.10 1.99
C VAL A 41 24.41 47.89 1.72
N ALA A 42 24.16 47.65 0.43
CA ALA A 42 23.56 46.42 -0.01
C ALA A 42 24.48 45.28 0.45
N ALA A 43 24.16 44.71 1.61
CA ALA A 43 24.73 43.44 2.03
C ALA A 43 24.25 42.43 1.01
N GLU A 44 25.05 42.15 -0.01
CA GLU A 44 24.97 40.94 -0.82
C GLU A 44 25.11 39.78 0.14
N THR A 45 24.00 39.31 0.67
CA THR A 45 23.91 38.07 1.37
C THR A 45 24.04 36.96 0.32
N THR A 46 25.26 36.78 -0.19
CA THR A 46 25.63 35.57 -0.92
C THR A 46 25.41 34.41 0.04
N SER A 47 24.25 33.81 -0.06
CA SER A 47 23.91 32.57 0.61
C SER A 47 24.86 31.46 0.07
N ASN A 48 26.03 31.33 0.69
CA ASN A 48 26.96 30.23 0.49
C ASN A 48 26.39 28.93 1.11
N ALA A 49 25.13 28.61 0.81
CA ALA A 49 24.59 27.31 1.13
C ALA A 49 25.25 26.30 0.18
N PRO A 50 25.92 25.25 0.71
CA PRO A 50 26.54 24.25 -0.14
C PRO A 50 25.49 23.65 -1.10
N PRO A 51 25.89 23.35 -2.35
CA PRO A 51 24.96 22.80 -3.34
C PRO A 51 24.33 21.54 -2.77
N ARG A 52 23.00 21.51 -2.78
CA ARG A 52 22.23 20.38 -2.27
C ARG A 52 22.40 19.22 -3.23
N LYS A 53 23.15 18.20 -2.83
CA LYS A 53 23.46 17.04 -3.66
C LYS A 53 22.27 16.08 -3.68
N LEU A 54 21.96 15.60 -4.88
CA LEU A 54 21.08 14.45 -5.08
C LEU A 54 21.71 13.23 -4.41
N ALA A 55 20.92 12.41 -3.74
CA ALA A 55 21.39 11.16 -3.17
C ALA A 55 20.61 9.99 -3.76
N ILE A 56 21.32 8.94 -4.16
CA ILE A 56 20.74 7.69 -4.62
C ILE A 56 20.85 6.69 -3.48
N GLY A 57 19.82 5.90 -3.29
CA GLY A 57 19.76 4.92 -2.22
C GLY A 57 19.06 3.64 -2.58
N LEU A 58 19.26 2.65 -1.71
CA LEU A 58 18.54 1.39 -1.71
C LEU A 58 17.44 1.45 -0.65
N ARG A 59 16.32 0.80 -0.91
CA ARG A 59 15.21 0.66 0.02
C ARG A 59 14.82 -0.81 0.12
N VAL A 60 14.63 -1.26 1.35
CA VAL A 60 14.09 -2.58 1.67
C VAL A 60 12.93 -2.38 2.62
N ARG A 61 11.78 -2.99 2.34
CA ARG A 61 10.56 -2.86 3.13
C ARG A 61 9.91 -4.20 3.35
N THR A 62 9.21 -4.33 4.46
CA THR A 62 8.38 -5.49 4.78
C THR A 62 7.01 -5.04 5.27
N THR A 63 6.00 -5.87 5.03
CA THR A 63 4.65 -5.73 5.59
C THR A 63 4.49 -6.67 6.77
N PRO A 64 4.69 -6.20 8.02
CA PRO A 64 4.79 -7.09 9.19
C PRO A 64 3.45 -7.69 9.61
N VAL A 65 2.33 -7.05 9.24
CA VAL A 65 0.99 -7.46 9.64
C VAL A 65 0.21 -7.94 8.41
N ARG A 66 -0.30 -9.18 8.45
CA ARG A 66 -1.05 -9.77 7.32
C ARG A 66 -2.29 -8.98 6.93
N SER A 67 -3.02 -8.41 7.90
CA SER A 67 -4.19 -7.58 7.63
C SER A 67 -3.87 -6.31 6.85
N PHE A 68 -2.60 -5.86 6.86
CA PHE A 68 -2.08 -4.75 6.10
C PHE A 68 -1.16 -5.22 4.96
N GLY A 69 -1.16 -6.52 4.67
CA GLY A 69 -0.32 -7.12 3.63
C GLY A 69 -0.83 -6.87 2.22
N ILE A 70 -0.11 -7.43 1.23
CA ILE A 70 -0.43 -7.26 -0.19
C ILE A 70 -1.67 -8.06 -0.58
N MET A 71 -1.87 -9.23 0.05
CA MET A 71 -2.96 -10.16 -0.21
C MET A 71 -3.56 -10.65 1.10
N ASP A 72 -4.86 -10.62 1.16
CA ASP A 72 -5.64 -11.22 2.25
C ASP A 72 -5.85 -12.72 1.99
N ASN A 73 -5.85 -13.51 3.07
CA ASN A 73 -6.23 -14.91 3.03
C ASN A 73 -7.71 -14.99 3.38
N GLY A 74 -8.46 -15.72 2.58
CA GLY A 74 -9.89 -15.85 2.75
C GLY A 74 -10.37 -17.28 2.63
N GLN A 75 -11.44 -17.58 3.34
CA GLN A 75 -12.26 -18.76 3.17
C GLN A 75 -13.70 -18.30 3.02
N SER A 76 -14.40 -18.80 2.02
CA SER A 76 -15.83 -18.55 1.89
C SER A 76 -16.53 -19.81 1.37
N MET A 77 -17.77 -19.97 1.75
CA MET A 77 -18.64 -21.04 1.29
C MET A 77 -19.88 -20.41 0.65
N ASN A 78 -20.25 -20.92 -0.51
CA ASN A 78 -21.45 -20.52 -1.22
C ASN A 78 -22.24 -21.74 -1.63
N THR A 79 -23.57 -21.63 -1.54
CA THR A 79 -24.50 -22.65 -2.03
C THR A 79 -25.42 -22.02 -3.05
N THR A 80 -25.63 -22.68 -4.17
CA THR A 80 -26.63 -22.29 -5.18
C THR A 80 -27.33 -23.52 -5.75
N THR A 81 -28.54 -23.30 -6.26
CA THR A 81 -29.29 -24.35 -6.94
C THR A 81 -29.47 -23.96 -8.40
N VAL A 82 -29.01 -24.81 -9.30
CA VAL A 82 -29.17 -24.65 -10.76
C VAL A 82 -29.88 -25.88 -11.31
N SER A 83 -31.02 -25.67 -11.96
CA SER A 83 -31.80 -26.78 -12.58
C SER A 83 -32.04 -27.96 -11.64
N LYS A 84 -32.42 -27.68 -10.38
CA LYS A 84 -32.67 -28.68 -9.31
C LYS A 84 -31.38 -29.36 -8.77
N THR A 85 -30.19 -29.04 -9.25
CA THR A 85 -28.94 -29.54 -8.71
C THR A 85 -28.39 -28.55 -7.71
N ILE A 86 -28.02 -29.05 -6.54
CA ILE A 86 -27.38 -28.22 -5.48
C ILE A 86 -25.88 -28.21 -5.74
N TYR A 87 -25.31 -27.01 -5.75
CA TYR A 87 -23.87 -26.76 -5.88
C TYR A 87 -23.36 -26.08 -4.62
N ASP A 88 -22.40 -26.70 -3.97
CA ASP A 88 -21.68 -26.11 -2.85
C ASP A 88 -20.23 -25.80 -3.25
N TRP A 89 -19.80 -24.57 -3.02
CA TRP A 89 -18.42 -24.15 -3.25
C TRP A 89 -17.76 -23.77 -1.95
N ASN A 90 -16.60 -24.33 -1.70
CA ASN A 90 -15.72 -23.95 -0.62
C ASN A 90 -14.44 -23.36 -1.21
N TYR A 91 -14.14 -22.10 -0.86
CA TYR A 91 -12.95 -21.40 -1.32
C TYR A 91 -11.98 -21.23 -0.18
N ASN A 92 -10.75 -21.63 -0.38
CA ASN A 92 -9.66 -21.36 0.54
C ASN A 92 -8.51 -20.71 -0.22
N THR A 93 -8.08 -19.53 0.23
CA THR A 93 -6.97 -18.79 -0.37
C THR A 93 -5.83 -18.67 0.61
N THR A 94 -4.66 -19.16 0.22
CA THR A 94 -3.44 -19.09 1.02
C THR A 94 -2.39 -18.25 0.30
N SER A 95 -1.90 -17.21 0.96
CA SER A 95 -0.80 -16.37 0.45
C SER A 95 0.54 -17.03 0.77
N HIS A 96 1.38 -17.14 -0.27
CA HIS A 96 2.77 -17.60 -0.19
C HIS A 96 3.73 -16.47 -0.51
N SER A 97 3.26 -15.22 -0.50
CA SER A 97 4.07 -14.07 -0.82
C SER A 97 5.12 -13.83 0.24
N PHE A 98 6.34 -13.60 -0.21
CA PHE A 98 7.37 -13.08 0.66
C PHE A 98 7.07 -11.60 0.92
N PRO A 99 6.85 -11.17 2.17
CA PRO A 99 6.38 -9.82 2.47
C PRO A 99 7.50 -8.78 2.36
N LEU A 100 8.49 -9.01 1.49
CA LEU A 100 9.63 -8.13 1.29
C LEU A 100 9.55 -7.45 -0.07
N SER A 101 9.74 -6.15 -0.08
CA SER A 101 9.95 -5.33 -1.26
C SER A 101 11.34 -4.71 -1.24
N GLY A 102 11.93 -4.55 -2.41
CA GLY A 102 13.23 -3.90 -2.55
C GLY A 102 13.28 -3.02 -3.78
N GLY A 103 14.11 -1.98 -3.73
CA GLY A 103 14.24 -1.07 -4.87
C GLY A 103 15.19 0.09 -4.64
N LEU A 104 15.10 1.05 -5.55
CA LEU A 104 15.92 2.25 -5.59
C LEU A 104 15.14 3.46 -5.10
N ALA A 105 15.85 4.43 -4.56
CA ALA A 105 15.31 5.73 -4.18
C ALA A 105 16.21 6.85 -4.66
N LEU A 106 15.59 7.97 -5.03
CA LEU A 106 16.23 9.23 -5.35
C LEU A 106 15.76 10.27 -4.33
N ASP A 107 16.68 10.77 -3.52
CA ASP A 107 16.44 11.82 -2.55
C ASP A 107 16.87 13.18 -3.13
N MET A 108 15.91 14.11 -3.28
CA MET A 108 16.12 15.46 -3.78
C MET A 108 15.89 16.46 -2.65
N PRO A 109 16.93 17.08 -2.08
CA PRO A 109 16.78 18.06 -1.02
C PRO A 109 16.18 19.36 -1.56
N LEU A 110 14.95 19.69 -1.15
CA LEU A 110 14.27 20.93 -1.52
C LEU A 110 14.59 22.10 -0.58
N SER A 111 14.77 21.81 0.72
CA SER A 111 15.14 22.78 1.72
C SER A 111 16.04 22.16 2.79
N ARG A 112 16.51 22.97 3.76
CA ARG A 112 17.30 22.43 4.91
C ARG A 112 16.55 21.38 5.71
N ARG A 113 15.20 21.39 5.68
CA ARG A 113 14.34 20.48 6.44
C ARG A 113 13.51 19.57 5.57
N THR A 114 13.50 19.76 4.26
CA THR A 114 12.56 19.10 3.37
C THR A 114 13.30 18.38 2.25
N VAL A 115 12.99 17.12 2.05
CA VAL A 115 13.53 16.25 0.99
C VAL A 115 12.35 15.65 0.24
N LEU A 116 12.37 15.73 -1.07
CA LEU A 116 11.48 14.97 -1.95
C LEU A 116 12.16 13.63 -2.26
N THR A 117 11.49 12.54 -1.98
CA THR A 117 11.97 11.19 -2.25
C THR A 117 11.07 10.53 -3.29
N VAL A 118 11.66 10.04 -4.35
CA VAL A 118 11.00 9.21 -5.37
C VAL A 118 11.60 7.82 -5.30
N GLU A 119 10.76 6.80 -5.20
CA GLU A 119 11.21 5.41 -5.09
C GLU A 119 10.60 4.54 -6.19
N VAL A 120 11.31 3.47 -6.52
CA VAL A 120 10.82 2.37 -7.37
C VAL A 120 11.04 1.08 -6.59
N LEU A 121 9.97 0.48 -6.11
CA LEU A 121 9.99 -0.74 -5.30
C LEU A 121 9.40 -1.89 -6.08
N PHE A 122 10.05 -3.04 -6.01
CA PHE A 122 9.60 -4.27 -6.65
C PHE A 122 9.09 -5.25 -5.59
N ASN A 123 7.90 -5.81 -5.83
CA ASN A 123 7.23 -6.81 -5.02
C ASN A 123 6.85 -8.03 -5.83
N ARG A 124 6.94 -9.20 -5.23
CA ARG A 124 6.38 -10.46 -5.76
C ARG A 124 5.22 -10.92 -4.90
N LEU A 125 4.10 -11.18 -5.55
CA LEU A 125 2.94 -11.77 -4.94
C LEU A 125 2.76 -13.19 -5.47
N ARG A 126 2.49 -14.14 -4.58
CA ARG A 126 2.07 -15.49 -4.92
C ARG A 126 0.98 -15.93 -3.97
N TYR A 127 -0.09 -16.47 -4.50
CA TYR A 127 -1.14 -17.11 -3.71
C TYR A 127 -1.70 -18.32 -4.44
N THR A 128 -2.21 -19.26 -3.64
CA THR A 128 -2.92 -20.43 -4.12
C THR A 128 -4.34 -20.35 -3.62
N LYS A 129 -5.30 -20.42 -4.53
CA LYS A 129 -6.72 -20.54 -4.23
C LYS A 129 -7.13 -21.98 -4.53
N VAL A 130 -7.71 -22.67 -3.54
CA VAL A 130 -8.31 -23.96 -3.69
C VAL A 130 -9.82 -23.80 -3.67
N THR A 131 -10.49 -24.32 -4.68
CA THR A 131 -11.95 -24.34 -4.78
C THR A 131 -12.37 -25.79 -4.79
N ASP A 132 -13.11 -26.20 -3.77
CA ASP A 132 -13.79 -27.49 -3.73
C ASP A 132 -15.25 -27.27 -4.13
N THR A 133 -15.69 -27.94 -5.19
CA THR A 133 -17.06 -27.87 -5.71
C THR A 133 -17.71 -29.21 -5.57
N TYR A 134 -18.82 -29.24 -4.87
CA TYR A 134 -19.65 -30.41 -4.70
C TYR A 134 -20.97 -30.19 -5.40
N TRP A 135 -21.48 -31.21 -6.11
CA TRP A 135 -22.79 -31.15 -6.73
C TRP A 135 -23.49 -32.51 -6.66
N GLY A 136 -24.81 -32.45 -6.57
CA GLY A 136 -25.66 -33.61 -6.40
C GLY A 136 -26.42 -33.59 -5.08
N VAL A 137 -26.97 -34.71 -4.72
CA VAL A 137 -27.71 -34.94 -3.46
C VAL A 137 -26.90 -35.88 -2.63
N ASP A 138 -26.63 -35.51 -1.40
CA ASP A 138 -26.01 -36.38 -0.38
C ASP A 138 -27.10 -37.14 0.35
N ASP A 139 -26.92 -38.44 0.54
CA ASP A 139 -27.82 -39.23 1.39
C ASP A 139 -27.30 -39.17 2.85
N PRO A 140 -28.01 -38.46 3.75
CA PRO A 140 -27.57 -38.28 5.13
C PRO A 140 -27.61 -39.60 5.94
N THR A 141 -28.13 -40.69 5.38
CA THR A 141 -28.15 -41.99 6.04
C THR A 141 -26.89 -42.81 5.78
N THR A 142 -26.06 -42.41 4.82
CA THR A 142 -24.77 -43.02 4.52
C THR A 142 -23.62 -42.27 5.17
N ALA A 143 -22.53 -42.99 5.49
CA ALA A 143 -21.33 -42.37 6.06
C ALA A 143 -20.43 -41.69 5.01
N ALA A 144 -20.68 -41.94 3.73
CA ALA A 144 -19.90 -41.41 2.60
C ALA A 144 -20.68 -40.28 1.92
N ASP A 145 -19.98 -39.18 1.56
CA ASP A 145 -20.54 -38.09 0.75
C ASP A 145 -20.68 -38.60 -0.69
N GLU A 146 -21.90 -38.81 -1.16
CA GLU A 146 -22.22 -39.34 -2.49
C GLU A 146 -22.22 -38.25 -3.58
N ARG A 147 -22.00 -36.99 -3.23
CA ARG A 147 -21.93 -35.91 -4.19
C ARG A 147 -20.69 -36.02 -5.06
N SER A 148 -20.85 -35.66 -6.31
CA SER A 148 -19.70 -35.48 -7.19
C SER A 148 -18.84 -34.33 -6.71
N HIS A 149 -17.52 -34.50 -6.74
CA HIS A 149 -16.55 -33.51 -6.25
C HIS A 149 -15.54 -33.13 -7.33
N THR A 150 -15.29 -31.84 -7.49
CA THR A 150 -14.18 -31.31 -8.30
C THR A 150 -13.35 -30.37 -7.46
N LYS A 151 -12.05 -30.57 -7.48
CA LYS A 151 -11.07 -29.70 -6.85
C LYS A 151 -10.33 -28.89 -7.90
N THR A 152 -10.44 -27.57 -7.80
CA THR A 152 -9.70 -26.62 -8.64
C THR A 152 -8.63 -25.93 -7.81
N THR A 153 -7.38 -26.06 -8.20
CA THR A 153 -6.25 -25.38 -7.56
C THR A 153 -5.71 -24.32 -8.52
N GLU A 154 -5.82 -23.05 -8.14
CA GLU A 154 -5.36 -21.88 -8.89
C GLU A 154 -4.09 -21.32 -8.22
N ASP A 155 -2.92 -21.45 -8.86
CA ASP A 155 -1.67 -20.82 -8.40
C ASP A 155 -1.43 -19.53 -9.17
N THR A 156 -1.57 -18.40 -8.50
CA THR A 156 -1.40 -17.06 -9.10
C THR A 156 -0.10 -16.42 -8.67
N LYS A 157 0.65 -15.95 -9.65
CA LYS A 157 1.91 -15.21 -9.48
C LYS A 157 1.76 -13.83 -10.10
N ALA A 158 2.08 -12.77 -9.33
CA ALA A 158 2.03 -11.40 -9.79
C ALA A 158 3.33 -10.66 -9.47
N ARG A 159 3.69 -9.72 -10.35
CA ARG A 159 4.77 -8.75 -10.15
C ARG A 159 4.16 -7.38 -9.97
N LEU A 160 4.50 -6.73 -8.87
CA LEU A 160 4.00 -5.40 -8.52
C LEU A 160 5.18 -4.43 -8.46
N PHE A 161 4.95 -3.23 -9.01
CA PHE A 161 5.86 -2.10 -8.87
C PHE A 161 5.15 -1.00 -8.09
N ASP A 162 5.74 -0.58 -6.98
CA ASP A 162 5.27 0.55 -6.19
C ASP A 162 6.19 1.75 -6.44
N LEU A 163 5.59 2.90 -6.73
CA LEU A 163 6.24 4.17 -7.07
C LEU A 163 5.82 5.24 -6.05
N PRO A 164 6.40 5.25 -4.84
CA PRO A 164 6.15 6.31 -3.86
C PRO A 164 6.82 7.62 -4.29
N VAL A 165 6.08 8.71 -4.18
CA VAL A 165 6.57 10.09 -4.27
C VAL A 165 6.21 10.79 -2.97
N LEU A 166 7.21 11.01 -2.11
CA LEU A 166 7.01 11.41 -0.73
C LEU A 166 7.83 12.66 -0.39
N LEU A 167 7.22 13.55 0.35
CA LEU A 167 7.89 14.69 0.96
C LEU A 167 8.25 14.34 2.40
N HIS A 168 9.55 14.31 2.70
CA HIS A 168 10.09 14.08 4.03
C HIS A 168 10.40 15.42 4.68
N ARG A 169 9.87 15.67 5.87
CA ARG A 169 10.11 16.90 6.63
C ARG A 169 10.68 16.60 8.00
N ASN A 170 11.90 17.06 8.26
CA ASN A 170 12.54 16.92 9.57
C ASN A 170 11.79 17.75 10.62
N LEU A 171 11.60 17.20 11.83
CA LEU A 171 10.87 17.84 12.92
C LEU A 171 11.58 19.10 13.41
N ARG A 172 12.92 19.08 13.46
CA ARG A 172 13.72 20.25 13.81
C ARG A 172 14.89 20.43 12.85
N SER A 173 15.54 21.59 12.89
CA SER A 173 16.71 21.90 12.07
C SER A 173 18.03 21.48 12.72
N SER A 174 18.04 21.28 14.03
CA SER A 174 19.21 20.93 14.83
C SER A 174 18.84 20.14 16.08
N GLY A 175 19.83 19.49 16.70
CA GLY A 175 19.68 18.65 17.87
C GLY A 175 19.15 17.26 17.54
N PHE A 176 18.91 16.44 18.58
CA PHE A 176 18.47 15.04 18.43
C PHE A 176 17.19 14.89 17.56
N LEU A 177 16.23 15.79 17.72
CA LEU A 177 14.96 15.76 16.97
C LEU A 177 15.13 16.11 15.47
N SER A 178 16.29 16.59 15.03
CA SER A 178 16.57 16.81 13.60
C SER A 178 16.76 15.51 12.83
N HIS A 179 17.01 14.41 13.52
CA HIS A 179 17.12 13.08 12.93
C HIS A 179 15.74 12.46 12.64
N PHE A 180 14.69 12.90 13.33
CA PHE A 180 13.33 12.44 13.09
C PHE A 180 12.67 13.23 11.97
N TYR A 181 11.91 12.53 11.13
CA TYR A 181 11.12 13.14 10.08
C TYR A 181 9.73 12.52 9.95
N LEU A 182 8.82 13.30 9.40
CA LEU A 182 7.53 12.84 8.92
C LEU A 182 7.58 12.79 7.39
N ALA A 183 6.90 11.81 6.84
CA ALA A 183 6.77 11.63 5.39
C ALA A 183 5.30 11.70 5.00
N GLY A 184 5.01 12.30 3.86
CA GLY A 184 3.66 12.34 3.30
C GLY A 184 3.69 12.48 1.80
N GLY A 185 2.74 11.85 1.11
CA GLY A 185 2.65 11.92 -0.34
C GLY A 185 1.73 10.88 -0.93
N ALA A 186 2.04 10.44 -2.15
CA ALA A 186 1.27 9.46 -2.90
C ALA A 186 2.15 8.30 -3.36
N THR A 187 1.54 7.13 -3.45
CA THR A 187 2.17 5.93 -4.03
C THR A 187 1.31 5.42 -5.17
N ALA A 188 1.91 5.18 -6.34
CA ALA A 188 1.26 4.46 -7.42
C ALA A 188 1.72 3.00 -7.41
N ARG A 189 0.80 2.06 -7.56
CA ARG A 189 1.07 0.63 -7.70
C ARG A 189 0.67 0.15 -9.08
N LEU A 190 1.58 -0.51 -9.78
CA LEU A 190 1.36 -1.14 -11.07
C LEU A 190 1.48 -2.66 -10.95
N ALA A 191 0.39 -3.39 -11.23
CA ALA A 191 0.41 -4.84 -11.42
C ALA A 191 0.84 -5.14 -12.86
N SER A 192 2.10 -5.50 -13.04
CA SER A 192 2.72 -5.68 -14.37
C SER A 192 2.32 -7.03 -14.97
N THR A 193 2.80 -8.13 -14.42
CA THR A 193 2.56 -9.47 -14.94
C THR A 193 1.78 -10.27 -13.92
N VAL A 194 0.62 -10.78 -14.35
CA VAL A 194 -0.20 -11.67 -13.52
C VAL A 194 -0.45 -12.93 -14.33
N ARG A 195 -0.09 -14.08 -13.77
CA ARG A 195 -0.26 -15.41 -14.38
C ARG A 195 -0.94 -16.33 -13.38
N THR A 196 -1.96 -17.07 -13.82
CA THR A 196 -2.61 -18.10 -13.04
C THR A 196 -2.47 -19.42 -13.78
N THR A 197 -2.12 -20.46 -13.06
CA THR A 197 -2.13 -21.85 -13.52
C THR A 197 -3.24 -22.56 -12.75
N ASN A 198 -4.18 -23.17 -13.49
CA ASN A 198 -5.29 -23.89 -12.91
C ASN A 198 -5.07 -25.38 -13.11
N ASN A 199 -5.10 -26.12 -12.02
CA ASN A 199 -5.14 -27.58 -12.01
C ASN A 199 -6.55 -28.00 -11.55
N ILE A 200 -7.27 -28.71 -12.41
CA ILE A 200 -8.61 -29.19 -12.15
C ILE A 200 -8.52 -30.70 -11.98
N THR A 201 -8.93 -31.21 -10.83
CA THR A 201 -9.04 -32.64 -10.54
C THR A 201 -10.51 -32.97 -10.40
N ASN A 202 -11.03 -33.76 -11.32
CA ASN A 202 -12.43 -34.22 -11.33
C ASN A 202 -12.63 -35.42 -10.41
N ALA A 203 -13.90 -35.81 -10.20
CA ALA A 203 -14.27 -36.96 -9.40
C ALA A 203 -13.68 -38.28 -9.90
N ASP A 204 -13.41 -38.41 -11.21
CA ASP A 204 -12.76 -39.55 -11.86
C ASP A 204 -11.21 -39.51 -11.80
N ALA A 205 -10.64 -38.62 -10.99
CA ALA A 205 -9.20 -38.33 -10.88
C ALA A 205 -8.53 -37.83 -12.19
N THR A 206 -9.29 -37.47 -13.20
CA THR A 206 -8.72 -36.80 -14.38
C THR A 206 -8.24 -35.41 -14.05
N THR A 207 -7.07 -35.05 -14.55
CA THR A 207 -6.47 -33.72 -14.30
C THR A 207 -6.38 -32.92 -15.58
N ALA A 208 -6.98 -31.72 -15.59
CA ALA A 208 -6.83 -30.76 -16.67
C ALA A 208 -5.98 -29.58 -16.18
N ASN A 209 -5.04 -29.14 -17.01
CA ASN A 209 -4.16 -28.02 -16.69
C ASN A 209 -4.40 -26.88 -17.68
N ASN A 210 -4.89 -25.74 -17.19
CA ASN A 210 -5.17 -24.57 -17.99
C ASN A 210 -4.40 -23.37 -17.46
N GLN A 211 -3.81 -22.58 -18.36
CA GLN A 211 -3.21 -21.30 -18.03
C GLN A 211 -4.19 -20.18 -18.39
N ASN A 212 -4.82 -19.61 -17.37
CA ASN A 212 -5.71 -18.46 -17.54
C ASN A 212 -5.06 -17.20 -16.98
N ALA A 213 -5.38 -16.05 -17.58
CA ALA A 213 -5.02 -14.77 -16.96
C ALA A 213 -5.83 -14.57 -15.68
N ALA A 214 -5.17 -14.26 -14.57
CA ALA A 214 -5.85 -13.95 -13.31
C ALA A 214 -6.73 -12.70 -13.48
N HIS A 215 -7.89 -12.72 -12.86
CA HIS A 215 -8.76 -11.56 -12.80
C HIS A 215 -8.18 -10.48 -11.90
N VAL A 216 -7.61 -9.44 -12.51
CA VAL A 216 -7.10 -8.25 -11.83
C VAL A 216 -8.19 -7.21 -11.85
N ALA A 217 -8.68 -6.79 -10.68
CA ALA A 217 -9.71 -5.77 -10.56
C ALA A 217 -9.20 -4.40 -11.03
N LYS A 218 -7.98 -4.03 -10.62
CA LYS A 218 -7.30 -2.81 -11.08
C LYS A 218 -5.80 -3.06 -11.21
N ARG A 219 -5.24 -2.78 -12.40
CA ARG A 219 -3.80 -2.89 -12.63
C ARG A 219 -3.02 -1.69 -12.10
N LEU A 220 -3.64 -0.52 -12.08
CA LEU A 220 -3.07 0.70 -11.54
C LEU A 220 -3.89 1.16 -10.35
N LEU A 221 -3.22 1.33 -9.22
CA LEU A 221 -3.78 1.89 -8.00
C LEU A 221 -2.99 3.12 -7.59
N ILE A 222 -3.67 4.08 -6.96
CA ILE A 222 -3.05 5.22 -6.31
C ILE A 222 -3.43 5.18 -4.84
N GLY A 223 -2.47 5.41 -3.96
CA GLY A 223 -2.68 5.44 -2.51
C GLY A 223 -2.12 6.73 -1.92
N ALA A 224 -2.77 7.22 -0.87
CA ALA A 224 -2.21 8.24 0.00
C ALA A 224 -1.28 7.55 1.01
N THR A 225 -0.05 8.06 1.14
CA THR A 225 0.97 7.49 2.01
C THR A 225 1.42 8.50 3.04
N VAL A 226 1.47 8.07 4.29
CA VAL A 226 2.06 8.82 5.41
C VAL A 226 3.07 7.93 6.12
N GLY A 227 4.09 8.54 6.71
CA GLY A 227 5.13 7.78 7.40
C GLY A 227 5.89 8.62 8.41
N ALA A 228 6.68 7.93 9.20
CA ALA A 228 7.63 8.53 10.13
C ALA A 228 8.90 7.70 10.15
N GLY A 229 10.02 8.37 10.30
CA GLY A 229 11.30 7.71 10.30
C GLY A 229 12.37 8.47 11.08
N PHE A 230 13.47 7.79 11.21
CA PHE A 230 14.67 8.30 11.85
C PHE A 230 15.83 8.23 10.85
N ARG A 231 16.71 9.21 10.88
CA ARG A 231 17.86 9.30 9.97
C ARG A 231 19.12 9.43 10.77
N PHE A 232 20.09 8.55 10.50
CA PHE A 232 21.43 8.67 11.05
C PHE A 232 22.47 8.45 9.94
N ILE A 233 23.65 8.97 10.14
CA ILE A 233 24.79 8.84 9.22
C ILE A 233 25.84 8.05 9.99
N ASP A 234 26.33 6.97 9.39
CA ASP A 234 27.40 6.17 9.97
C ASP A 234 28.81 6.75 9.69
N GLU A 235 29.82 6.10 10.21
CA GLU A 235 31.21 6.50 10.05
C GLU A 235 31.71 6.48 8.59
N PHE A 236 31.03 5.69 7.73
CA PHE A 236 31.31 5.59 6.28
C PHE A 236 30.55 6.62 5.45
N ASN A 237 29.89 7.58 6.09
CA ASN A 237 29.04 8.57 5.45
C ASN A 237 27.85 7.95 4.69
N ILE A 238 27.40 6.78 5.13
CA ILE A 238 26.17 6.12 4.66
C ILE A 238 25.03 6.60 5.54
N LYS A 239 24.03 7.15 4.90
CA LYS A 239 22.80 7.59 5.54
C LYS A 239 21.85 6.41 5.65
N VAL A 240 21.51 6.02 6.86
CA VAL A 240 20.59 4.94 7.19
C VAL A 240 19.26 5.53 7.66
N THR A 241 18.16 5.05 7.09
CA THR A 241 16.82 5.60 7.34
C THR A 241 15.81 4.48 7.62
N PRO A 242 15.69 4.01 8.88
CA PRO A 242 14.55 3.20 9.28
C PRO A 242 13.27 4.04 9.24
N GLU A 243 12.20 3.44 8.75
CA GLU A 243 10.92 4.12 8.50
C GLU A 243 9.74 3.18 8.64
N ILE A 244 8.64 3.69 9.18
CA ILE A 244 7.33 3.06 9.17
C ILE A 244 6.41 3.89 8.29
N ARG A 245 5.61 3.21 7.43
CA ARG A 245 4.66 3.83 6.50
C ARG A 245 3.30 3.17 6.59
N TYR A 246 2.30 3.99 6.40
CA TYR A 246 0.94 3.55 6.16
C TYR A 246 0.46 4.11 4.82
N THR A 247 -0.09 3.23 3.99
CA THR A 247 -0.66 3.59 2.69
C THR A 247 -2.13 3.17 2.63
N ARG A 248 -3.01 4.11 2.27
CA ARG A 248 -4.42 3.87 1.96
C ARG A 248 -4.63 3.89 0.46
N TRP A 249 -5.00 2.74 -0.11
CA TRP A 249 -5.24 2.58 -1.54
C TRP A 249 -6.66 2.99 -1.95
N ASN A 250 -6.80 3.57 -3.15
CA ASN A 250 -8.10 3.95 -3.73
C ASN A 250 -8.91 2.75 -4.24
N GLY A 251 -8.38 1.55 -4.17
CA GLY A 251 -9.02 0.33 -4.64
C GLY A 251 -8.25 -0.92 -4.26
N MET A 252 -8.57 -2.01 -4.92
CA MET A 252 -7.94 -3.32 -4.71
C MET A 252 -7.37 -3.84 -6.04
N THR A 253 -6.19 -4.45 -6.01
CA THR A 253 -5.60 -5.13 -7.17
C THR A 253 -6.38 -6.41 -7.48
N PHE A 254 -6.73 -7.16 -6.44
CA PHE A 254 -7.55 -8.35 -6.51
C PHE A 254 -8.80 -8.14 -5.66
N ALA A 255 -9.97 -8.51 -6.17
CA ALA A 255 -11.27 -8.23 -5.53
C ALA A 255 -12.26 -9.37 -5.76
N GLN A 256 -11.79 -10.61 -5.73
CA GLN A 256 -12.64 -11.79 -5.76
C GLN A 256 -13.05 -12.20 -4.35
N ASP A 257 -14.10 -13.04 -4.22
CA ASP A 257 -14.72 -13.36 -2.92
C ASP A 257 -13.76 -13.84 -1.84
N SER A 258 -12.88 -14.78 -2.15
CA SER A 258 -11.87 -15.31 -1.21
C SER A 258 -10.47 -14.73 -1.42
N THR A 259 -10.30 -13.79 -2.35
CA THR A 259 -8.99 -13.25 -2.76
C THR A 259 -9.10 -11.74 -2.88
N ARG A 260 -8.73 -11.03 -1.81
CA ARG A 260 -8.81 -9.56 -1.73
C ARG A 260 -7.47 -8.97 -1.37
N SER A 261 -7.08 -7.94 -2.10
CA SER A 261 -5.97 -7.10 -1.66
C SER A 261 -6.49 -6.09 -0.65
N PRO A 262 -5.84 -5.92 0.51
CA PRO A 262 -6.24 -4.91 1.48
C PRO A 262 -6.10 -3.50 0.88
N ARG A 263 -6.98 -2.59 1.31
CA ARG A 263 -6.85 -1.16 0.97
C ARG A 263 -5.89 -0.44 1.89
N ASP A 264 -5.62 -1.02 3.04
CA ASP A 264 -4.76 -0.48 4.07
C ASP A 264 -3.48 -1.30 4.11
N GLN A 265 -2.33 -0.64 4.07
CA GLN A 265 -1.03 -1.28 4.05
C GLN A 265 -0.10 -0.60 5.05
N LEU A 266 0.42 -1.37 5.98
CA LEU A 266 1.47 -0.96 6.91
C LEU A 266 2.80 -1.56 6.46
N GLU A 267 3.82 -0.74 6.37
CA GLU A 267 5.16 -1.15 5.97
C GLU A 267 6.18 -0.67 6.99
N VAL A 268 7.18 -1.51 7.23
CA VAL A 268 8.40 -1.14 7.96
C VAL A 268 9.57 -1.35 7.00
N GLY A 269 10.46 -0.38 6.94
CA GLY A 269 11.56 -0.44 6.01
C GLY A 269 12.82 0.20 6.53
N ILE A 270 13.89 -0.06 5.80
CA ILE A 270 15.19 0.57 5.99
C ILE A 270 15.71 1.06 4.65
N GLY A 271 16.24 2.26 4.65
CA GLY A 271 16.88 2.86 3.49
C GLY A 271 18.34 3.12 3.72
N PHE A 272 19.14 2.98 2.66
CA PHE A 272 20.55 3.30 2.63
C PHE A 272 20.78 4.26 1.47
N SER A 273 21.42 5.41 1.72
CA SER A 273 21.73 6.39 0.67
C SER A 273 23.07 7.09 0.93
N ARG A 274 23.69 7.57 -0.17
CA ARG A 274 24.95 8.30 -0.11
C ARG A 274 24.89 9.56 -0.97
#